data_1c267865252687ae20afce3a60f0a4eb
#
_entry.id   1c267865252687ae20afce3a60f0a4eb
#
_cell.length_a   1.000
_cell.length_b   1.000
_cell.length_c   1.000
_cell.angle_alpha   90.00
_cell.angle_beta   90.00
_cell.angle_gamma   90.00
#
_symmetry.space_group_name_H-M   'P 1'
#
loop_
_entity.id
_entity.type
_entity.pdbx_description
1 polymer ?
#
loop_
_entity_poly.entity_id
_entity_poly.type
_entity_poly.pdbx_seq_one_letter_code
_entity_poly.pdbx_strand_id
1 'polypeptide(L)'
;LPVIFTIDGPSAAICSISGGNVSFNAEGDCTINANQAGNGTFNAAPQVQQTVTIGKQNQTIGFTSTPPSPALVGGSYTPTATATSALPVIFTIDGPSAAICSIS
;
A
#
# COMPACT_ATOMS: atom_id res chain seq x y z
N LEU A 1 23.45 26.51 -10.10
CA LEU A 1 22.25 26.44 -10.95
C LEU A 1 21.23 25.46 -10.36
N PRO A 2 19.93 25.73 -10.46
CA PRO A 2 18.91 24.82 -9.91
C PRO A 2 18.87 23.49 -10.65
N VAL A 3 18.67 22.41 -9.89
CA VAL A 3 18.46 21.07 -10.43
C VAL A 3 16.96 20.87 -10.64
N ILE A 4 16.56 20.31 -11.77
CA ILE A 4 15.19 20.01 -12.11
C ILE A 4 14.97 18.50 -11.94
N PHE A 5 13.94 18.14 -11.18
CA PHE A 5 13.57 16.73 -10.93
C PHE A 5 12.32 16.38 -11.72
N THR A 6 12.35 15.24 -12.36
CA THR A 6 11.20 14.68 -13.07
C THR A 6 11.08 13.19 -12.75
N ILE A 7 9.90 12.63 -13.01
CA ILE A 7 9.68 11.20 -12.88
C ILE A 7 9.96 10.55 -14.24
N ASP A 8 10.77 9.50 -14.23
CA ASP A 8 11.07 8.73 -15.44
C ASP A 8 9.77 8.13 -16.00
N GLY A 9 9.62 8.11 -17.33
CA GLY A 9 8.37 7.71 -17.99
C GLY A 9 7.79 6.39 -17.52
N PRO A 10 8.60 5.30 -17.43
CA PRO A 10 8.09 4.01 -16.93
C PRO A 10 7.59 4.04 -15.49
N SER A 11 7.98 5.03 -14.67
CA SER A 11 7.57 5.18 -13.29
C SER A 11 6.33 6.07 -13.10
N ALA A 12 5.76 6.58 -14.18
CA ALA A 12 4.67 7.57 -14.10
C ALA A 12 3.41 7.04 -13.41
N ALA A 13 3.17 5.71 -13.46
CA ALA A 13 2.05 5.07 -12.78
C ALA A 13 2.35 4.73 -11.31
N ILE A 14 3.62 4.80 -10.90
CA ILE A 14 4.10 4.40 -9.57
C ILE A 14 4.19 5.61 -8.64
N CYS A 15 4.66 6.74 -9.16
CA CYS A 15 4.89 7.94 -8.37
C CYS A 15 4.68 9.19 -9.22
N SER A 16 4.57 10.33 -8.55
CA SER A 16 4.42 11.64 -9.18
C SER A 16 5.21 12.68 -8.40
N ILE A 17 5.51 13.81 -9.03
CA ILE A 17 6.25 14.88 -8.38
C ILE A 17 5.48 16.19 -8.55
N SER A 18 5.42 16.98 -7.48
CA SER A 18 4.78 18.28 -7.47
C SER A 18 5.43 19.15 -6.40
N GLY A 19 5.81 20.38 -6.77
CA GLY A 19 6.44 21.31 -5.84
C GLY A 19 7.72 20.77 -5.20
N GLY A 20 8.46 19.95 -5.91
CA GLY A 20 9.69 19.33 -5.39
C GLY A 20 9.46 18.15 -4.46
N ASN A 21 8.20 17.70 -4.30
CA ASN A 21 7.84 16.59 -3.44
C ASN A 21 7.34 15.40 -4.26
N VAL A 22 7.87 14.22 -3.99
CA VAL A 22 7.50 12.98 -4.68
C VAL A 22 6.44 12.25 -3.86
N SER A 23 5.32 11.89 -4.52
CA SER A 23 4.23 11.14 -3.92
C SER A 23 4.25 9.70 -4.44
N PHE A 24 4.07 8.74 -3.55
CA PHE A 24 4.08 7.32 -3.89
C PHE A 24 2.64 6.83 -4.07
N ASN A 25 2.30 6.38 -5.29
CA ASN A 25 0.93 6.06 -5.66
C ASN A 25 0.67 4.56 -5.80
N ALA A 26 1.72 3.76 -6.05
CA ALA A 26 1.62 2.31 -6.25
C ALA A 26 2.93 1.65 -5.84
N GLU A 27 2.91 0.32 -5.66
CA GLU A 27 4.15 -0.41 -5.44
C GLU A 27 4.91 -0.58 -6.75
N GLY A 28 6.22 -0.63 -6.65
CA GLY A 28 7.13 -0.77 -7.78
C GLY A 28 8.32 0.16 -7.61
N ASP A 29 9.08 0.32 -8.68
CA ASP A 29 10.26 1.17 -8.68
C ASP A 29 9.90 2.57 -9.19
N CYS A 30 10.18 3.57 -8.35
CA CYS A 30 10.01 4.98 -8.69
C CYS A 30 11.37 5.55 -9.05
N THR A 31 11.60 5.81 -10.32
CA THR A 31 12.87 6.37 -10.81
C THR A 31 12.71 7.88 -11.01
N ILE A 32 13.57 8.63 -10.33
CA ILE A 32 13.58 10.08 -10.35
C ILE A 32 14.79 10.52 -11.17
N ASN A 33 14.55 11.40 -12.13
CA ASN A 33 15.58 11.98 -12.97
C ASN A 33 15.97 13.36 -12.44
N ALA A 34 17.27 13.61 -12.34
CA ALA A 34 17.82 14.93 -11.98
C ALA A 34 18.56 15.49 -13.19
N ASN A 35 18.19 16.69 -13.60
CA ASN A 35 18.71 17.34 -14.79
C ASN A 35 19.16 18.76 -14.50
N GLN A 36 20.18 19.20 -15.22
CA GLN A 36 20.62 20.59 -15.20
C GLN A 36 21.10 20.96 -16.60
N ALA A 37 20.40 21.91 -17.23
CA ALA A 37 20.65 22.28 -18.64
C ALA A 37 21.90 23.14 -18.84
N GLY A 38 22.51 23.64 -17.75
CA GLY A 38 23.64 24.55 -17.86
C GLY A 38 23.24 25.98 -18.22
N ASN A 39 24.23 26.78 -18.57
CA ASN A 39 24.04 28.16 -19.01
C ASN A 39 25.21 28.58 -19.90
N GLY A 40 25.43 29.87 -20.06
CA GLY A 40 26.53 30.39 -20.88
C GLY A 40 27.91 30.11 -20.32
N THR A 41 28.01 29.73 -19.03
CA THR A 41 29.28 29.44 -18.36
C THR A 41 29.53 27.94 -18.20
N PHE A 42 28.46 27.16 -17.96
CA PHE A 42 28.52 25.74 -17.66
C PHE A 42 27.78 24.92 -18.72
N ASN A 43 28.41 23.81 -19.12
CA ASN A 43 27.72 22.83 -19.96
C ASN A 43 26.60 22.15 -19.19
N ALA A 44 25.64 21.56 -19.93
CA ALA A 44 24.60 20.73 -19.30
C ALA A 44 25.25 19.54 -18.57
N ALA A 45 24.75 19.22 -17.38
CA ALA A 45 25.21 18.06 -16.64
C ALA A 45 24.59 16.78 -17.22
N PRO A 46 25.29 15.65 -17.18
CA PRO A 46 24.66 14.36 -17.49
C PRO A 46 23.53 14.09 -16.51
N GLN A 47 22.42 13.53 -17.01
CA GLN A 47 21.29 13.14 -16.16
C GLN A 47 21.72 12.12 -15.11
N VAL A 48 21.28 12.31 -13.87
CA VAL A 48 21.49 11.36 -12.78
C VAL A 48 20.14 10.82 -12.34
N GLN A 49 20.07 9.53 -12.07
CA GLN A 49 18.83 8.86 -11.66
C GLN A 49 18.97 8.28 -10.27
N GLN A 50 17.85 8.31 -9.53
CA GLN A 50 17.70 7.65 -8.24
C GLN A 50 16.43 6.82 -8.27
N THR A 51 16.51 5.57 -7.83
CA THR A 51 15.35 4.67 -7.78
C THR A 51 14.97 4.39 -6.34
N VAL A 52 13.67 4.59 -6.05
CA VAL A 52 13.06 4.26 -4.75
C VAL A 52 12.15 3.06 -4.96
N THR A 53 12.36 1.99 -4.20
CA THR A 53 11.51 0.81 -4.26
C THR A 53 10.35 0.98 -3.28
N ILE A 54 9.12 0.98 -3.80
CA ILE A 54 7.91 1.23 -3.05
C ILE A 54 7.17 -0.08 -2.84
N GLY A 55 6.86 -0.42 -1.58
CA GLY A 55 6.06 -1.57 -1.21
C GLY A 55 4.69 -1.15 -0.69
N LYS A 56 3.77 -2.10 -0.62
CA LYS A 56 2.48 -1.89 0.02
C LYS A 56 2.63 -1.86 1.53
N GLN A 57 1.72 -1.13 2.18
CA GLN A 57 1.67 -1.11 3.64
C GLN A 57 1.13 -2.44 4.17
N ASN A 58 1.68 -2.90 5.28
CA ASN A 58 1.17 -4.07 5.99
C ASN A 58 -0.10 -3.71 6.73
N GLN A 59 -0.94 -4.73 6.97
CA GLN A 59 -2.14 -4.58 7.77
C GLN A 59 -2.32 -5.78 8.68
N THR A 60 -3.08 -5.60 9.76
CA THR A 60 -3.43 -6.66 10.70
C THR A 60 -4.93 -6.62 10.94
N ILE A 61 -5.47 -7.74 11.40
CA ILE A 61 -6.90 -7.89 11.72
C ILE A 61 -7.04 -8.14 13.20
N GLY A 62 -8.02 -7.48 13.83
CA GLY A 62 -8.40 -7.74 15.19
C GLY A 62 -9.90 -7.98 15.31
N PHE A 63 -10.30 -9.05 15.99
CA PHE A 63 -11.71 -9.28 16.32
C PHE A 63 -12.18 -8.22 17.31
N THR A 64 -13.34 -7.62 17.06
CA THR A 64 -13.97 -6.66 17.95
C THR A 64 -15.15 -7.26 18.71
N SER A 65 -15.57 -8.49 18.36
CA SER A 65 -16.61 -9.23 19.05
C SER A 65 -16.02 -10.31 19.96
N THR A 66 -16.78 -10.71 20.96
CA THR A 66 -16.38 -11.77 21.90
C THR A 66 -17.25 -13.00 21.63
N PRO A 67 -16.65 -14.20 21.47
CA PRO A 67 -17.45 -15.41 21.29
C PRO A 67 -18.31 -15.70 22.52
N PRO A 68 -19.53 -16.27 22.32
CA PRO A 68 -20.40 -16.61 23.45
C PRO A 68 -19.78 -17.72 24.29
N SER A 69 -19.99 -17.64 25.60
CA SER A 69 -19.56 -18.66 26.54
C SER A 69 -20.61 -18.82 27.66
N PRO A 70 -21.35 -19.93 27.68
CA PRO A 70 -21.25 -21.08 26.80
C PRO A 70 -21.91 -20.85 25.43
N ALA A 71 -21.37 -21.50 24.39
CA ALA A 71 -22.01 -21.60 23.08
C ALA A 71 -22.68 -22.98 23.00
N LEU A 72 -23.97 -23.00 22.61
CA LEU A 72 -24.78 -24.22 22.63
C LEU A 72 -25.33 -24.51 21.23
N VAL A 73 -25.58 -25.79 20.96
CA VAL A 73 -26.23 -26.22 19.73
C VAL A 73 -27.57 -25.50 19.58
N GLY A 74 -27.85 -24.97 18.38
CA GLY A 74 -29.04 -24.20 18.09
C GLY A 74 -28.85 -22.69 18.24
N GLY A 75 -27.72 -22.27 18.86
CA GLY A 75 -27.38 -20.86 18.97
C GLY A 75 -26.68 -20.31 17.74
N SER A 76 -26.42 -19.03 17.77
CA SER A 76 -25.70 -18.34 16.69
C SER A 76 -24.82 -17.22 17.23
N TYR A 77 -23.92 -16.76 16.39
CA TYR A 77 -22.96 -15.72 16.77
C TYR A 77 -22.59 -14.93 15.51
N THR A 78 -22.63 -13.61 15.64
CA THR A 78 -22.23 -12.71 14.55
C THR A 78 -20.85 -12.13 14.88
N PRO A 79 -19.78 -12.59 14.24
CA PRO A 79 -18.46 -12.05 14.49
C PRO A 79 -18.31 -10.66 13.88
N THR A 80 -17.54 -9.82 14.55
CA THR A 80 -17.11 -8.53 14.00
C THR A 80 -15.61 -8.38 14.18
N ALA A 81 -14.99 -7.73 13.20
CA ALA A 81 -13.55 -7.49 13.21
C ALA A 81 -13.24 -6.26 12.38
N THR A 82 -12.08 -5.67 12.62
CA THR A 82 -11.58 -4.55 11.84
C THR A 82 -10.16 -4.83 11.38
N ALA A 83 -9.83 -4.30 10.20
CA ALA A 83 -8.47 -4.28 9.71
C ALA A 83 -7.86 -2.91 9.95
N THR A 84 -6.56 -2.85 10.18
CA THR A 84 -5.86 -1.57 10.38
C THR A 84 -5.93 -0.68 9.14
N SER A 85 -6.18 -1.25 7.97
CA SER A 85 -6.38 -0.53 6.71
C SER A 85 -7.78 0.07 6.57
N ALA A 86 -8.72 -0.27 7.47
CA ALA A 86 -10.15 0.05 7.37
C ALA A 86 -10.85 -0.63 6.19
N LEU A 87 -10.22 -1.60 5.57
CA LEU A 87 -10.81 -2.40 4.50
C LEU A 87 -11.75 -3.46 5.08
N PRO A 88 -12.77 -3.91 4.31
CA PRO A 88 -13.70 -4.93 4.81
C PRO A 88 -13.01 -6.24 5.14
N VAL A 89 -13.40 -6.87 6.24
CA VAL A 89 -12.91 -8.18 6.65
C VAL A 89 -13.91 -9.24 6.18
N ILE A 90 -13.39 -10.31 5.59
CA ILE A 90 -14.18 -11.45 5.11
C ILE A 90 -14.05 -12.59 6.11
N PHE A 91 -15.18 -13.17 6.53
CA PHE A 91 -15.22 -14.28 7.48
C PHE A 91 -15.52 -15.59 6.75
N THR A 92 -14.79 -16.61 7.10
CA THR A 92 -15.02 -17.98 6.60
C THR A 92 -14.90 -18.96 7.76
N ILE A 93 -15.42 -20.17 7.57
CA ILE A 93 -15.26 -21.25 8.53
C ILE A 93 -14.09 -22.14 8.07
N ASP A 94 -13.18 -22.43 8.99
CA ASP A 94 -12.06 -23.31 8.70
C ASP A 94 -12.56 -24.69 8.30
N GLY A 95 -11.92 -25.33 7.30
CA GLY A 95 -12.38 -26.60 6.74
C GLY A 95 -12.66 -27.70 7.76
N PRO A 96 -11.75 -27.96 8.74
CA PRO A 96 -12.01 -28.97 9.77
C PRO A 96 -13.23 -28.68 10.66
N SER A 97 -13.70 -27.43 10.71
CA SER A 97 -14.85 -27.00 11.50
C SER A 97 -16.16 -27.01 10.73
N ALA A 98 -16.16 -27.36 9.46
CA ALA A 98 -17.35 -27.25 8.59
C ALA A 98 -18.51 -28.12 9.04
N ALA A 99 -18.27 -29.23 9.76
CA ALA A 99 -19.32 -30.08 10.32
C ALA A 99 -19.84 -29.57 11.69
N ILE A 100 -19.16 -28.59 12.29
CA ILE A 100 -19.47 -28.07 13.62
C ILE A 100 -20.26 -26.75 13.51
N CYS A 101 -19.87 -25.88 12.60
CA CYS A 101 -20.47 -24.56 12.42
C CYS A 101 -20.48 -24.14 10.94
N SER A 102 -21.30 -23.17 10.65
CA SER A 102 -21.43 -22.62 9.30
C SER A 102 -21.61 -21.12 9.38
N ILE A 103 -21.31 -20.44 8.28
CA ILE A 103 -21.48 -18.98 8.18
C ILE A 103 -22.25 -18.67 6.89
N SER A 104 -23.12 -17.66 6.98
CA SER A 104 -23.93 -17.24 5.84
C SER A 104 -24.04 -15.72 5.78
#